data_321709172dabedbfa4edf84a61f5c5b9
#
_entry.id   321709172dabedbfa4edf84a61f5c5b9
#
_cell.length_a   1.000
_cell.length_b   1.000
_cell.length_c   1.000
_cell.angle_alpha   90.00
_cell.angle_beta   90.00
_cell.angle_gamma   90.00
#
_symmetry.space_group_name_H-M   'P 1'
#
loop_
_entity.id
_entity.type
_entity.pdbx_description
1 polymer ?
#
loop_
_entity_poly.entity_id
_entity_poly.type
_entity_poly.pdbx_seq_one_letter_code
_entity_poly.pdbx_strand_id
1 'polypeptide(L)'
;WRWVREGQLKALNLPNTAMAVTIDVGDPFDLHPVDKYDVGHRLALAARKLAYGEKIVGMGPLYKKMSVKGNKIILEFTNQGKKLMIGTSPYIPEGEQVRPKPTKLTGFGIAGADRKFVWADAVIEGNKVIVSSHEVAEPVAVRYGFSNSPRCNLYNEERLPASPFRTDHWE
;
A
#
# COMPACT_ATOMS: atom_id res chain seq x y z
N TRP A 1 -10.70 7.94 7.50
CA TRP A 1 -10.32 6.53 7.36
C TRP A 1 -8.80 6.29 7.40
N ARG A 2 -7.97 7.23 6.93
CA ARG A 2 -6.51 7.05 6.93
C ARG A 2 -5.93 6.70 8.32
N TRP A 3 -6.41 7.35 9.37
CA TRP A 3 -5.98 7.11 10.75
C TRP A 3 -6.44 5.76 11.29
N VAL A 4 -7.64 5.30 10.89
CA VAL A 4 -8.15 3.98 11.24
C VAL A 4 -7.24 2.90 10.65
N ARG A 5 -6.87 3.02 9.37
CA ARG A 5 -5.94 2.07 8.72
C ARG A 5 -4.55 2.09 9.37
N GLU A 6 -4.06 3.25 9.78
CA GLU A 6 -2.79 3.34 10.52
C GLU A 6 -2.90 2.64 11.89
N GLY A 7 -4.01 2.81 12.60
CA GLY A 7 -4.27 2.10 13.85
C GLY A 7 -4.30 0.59 13.67
N GLN A 8 -4.97 0.11 12.62
CA GLN A 8 -4.99 -1.31 12.26
C GLN A 8 -3.58 -1.83 11.91
N LEU A 9 -2.78 -1.07 11.17
CA LEU A 9 -1.40 -1.44 10.85
C LEU A 9 -0.56 -1.55 12.13
N LYS A 10 -0.72 -0.66 13.10
CA LYS A 10 -0.02 -0.69 14.38
C LYS A 10 -0.38 -1.93 15.23
N ALA A 11 -1.55 -2.52 15.05
CA ALA A 11 -1.94 -3.75 15.73
C ALA A 11 -1.04 -4.94 15.37
N LEU A 12 -0.36 -4.91 14.20
CA LEU A 12 0.63 -5.94 13.83
C LEU A 12 1.89 -5.98 14.73
N ASN A 13 2.06 -5.00 15.62
CA ASN A 13 3.10 -5.05 16.67
C ASN A 13 2.75 -6.06 17.78
N LEU A 14 1.50 -6.50 17.89
CA LEU A 14 1.09 -7.53 18.81
C LEU A 14 1.44 -8.93 18.26
N PRO A 15 1.90 -9.86 19.08
CA PRO A 15 2.17 -11.21 18.62
C PRO A 15 0.87 -11.90 18.17
N ASN A 16 1.00 -12.82 17.23
CA ASN A 16 -0.10 -13.63 16.70
C ASN A 16 -1.25 -12.81 16.08
N THR A 17 -0.92 -11.67 15.49
CA THR A 17 -1.87 -10.86 14.76
C THR A 17 -1.53 -10.81 13.27
N ALA A 18 -2.55 -10.68 12.44
CA ALA A 18 -2.42 -10.47 11.01
C ALA A 18 -3.51 -9.52 10.51
N MET A 19 -3.38 -9.03 9.29
CA MET A 19 -4.29 -8.05 8.71
C MET A 19 -4.54 -8.36 7.23
N ALA A 20 -5.80 -8.29 6.81
CA ALA A 20 -6.15 -8.23 5.40
C ALA A 20 -6.24 -6.76 4.97
N VAL A 21 -5.39 -6.34 4.05
CA VAL A 21 -5.48 -5.02 3.43
C VAL A 21 -6.60 -5.04 2.39
N THR A 22 -7.57 -4.13 2.50
CA THR A 22 -8.78 -4.09 1.67
C THR A 22 -8.96 -2.77 0.92
N ILE A 23 -7.86 -2.04 0.74
CA ILE A 23 -7.85 -0.68 0.16
C ILE A 23 -8.28 -0.64 -1.30
N ASP A 24 -8.21 -1.76 -1.98
CA ASP A 24 -8.48 -1.96 -3.40
C ASP A 24 -9.84 -2.59 -3.69
N VAL A 25 -10.55 -3.06 -2.66
CA VAL A 25 -11.87 -3.72 -2.76
C VAL A 25 -12.98 -2.95 -2.04
N GLY A 26 -12.67 -1.75 -1.54
CA GLY A 26 -13.64 -0.85 -0.96
C GLY A 26 -14.40 -0.05 -2.02
N ASP A 27 -15.59 0.42 -1.67
CA ASP A 27 -16.37 1.34 -2.47
C ASP A 27 -16.31 2.74 -1.86
N PRO A 28 -16.02 3.80 -2.64
CA PRO A 28 -15.99 5.17 -2.11
C PRO A 28 -17.36 5.71 -1.72
N PHE A 29 -18.45 5.09 -2.21
CA PHE A 29 -19.83 5.52 -2.01
C PHE A 29 -20.65 4.58 -1.15
N ASP A 30 -20.17 3.34 -0.92
CA ASP A 30 -20.84 2.35 -0.07
C ASP A 30 -19.91 1.85 1.05
N LEU A 31 -20.37 1.95 2.29
CA LEU A 31 -19.68 1.40 3.45
C LEU A 31 -19.68 -0.15 3.44
N HIS A 32 -20.59 -0.77 2.68
CA HIS A 32 -20.74 -2.22 2.57
C HIS A 32 -20.37 -2.73 1.17
N PRO A 33 -19.10 -2.61 0.75
CA PRO A 33 -18.69 -3.01 -0.58
C PRO A 33 -19.00 -4.48 -0.84
N VAL A 34 -19.40 -4.82 -2.05
CA VAL A 34 -19.90 -6.15 -2.41
C VAL A 34 -18.82 -7.22 -2.47
N ASP A 35 -17.57 -6.86 -2.71
CA ASP A 35 -16.46 -7.80 -2.77
C ASP A 35 -16.07 -8.32 -1.36
N LYS A 36 -16.79 -9.35 -0.93
CA LYS A 36 -16.49 -10.08 0.30
C LYS A 36 -15.53 -11.24 0.07
N TYR A 37 -15.41 -11.71 -1.19
CA TYR A 37 -14.55 -12.83 -1.53
C TYR A 37 -13.08 -12.51 -1.27
N ASP A 38 -12.57 -11.41 -1.81
CA ASP A 38 -11.18 -11.02 -1.62
C ASP A 38 -10.86 -10.71 -0.16
N VAL A 39 -11.79 -10.13 0.59
CA VAL A 39 -11.63 -9.94 2.04
C VAL A 39 -11.46 -11.28 2.75
N GLY A 40 -12.37 -12.24 2.51
CA GLY A 40 -12.34 -13.58 3.11
C GLY A 40 -11.08 -14.36 2.68
N HIS A 41 -10.72 -14.30 1.41
CA HIS A 41 -9.52 -14.94 0.87
C HIS A 41 -8.24 -14.43 1.56
N ARG A 42 -8.08 -13.11 1.71
CA ARG A 42 -6.91 -12.49 2.37
C ARG A 42 -6.85 -12.83 3.85
N LEU A 43 -7.99 -12.87 4.55
CA LEU A 43 -8.06 -13.33 5.93
C LEU A 43 -7.68 -14.82 6.05
N ALA A 44 -8.13 -15.66 5.13
CA ALA A 44 -7.76 -17.09 5.09
C ALA A 44 -6.26 -17.29 4.87
N LEU A 45 -5.64 -16.53 3.95
CA LEU A 45 -4.18 -16.58 3.75
C LEU A 45 -3.42 -16.18 5.01
N ALA A 46 -3.86 -15.13 5.70
CA ALA A 46 -3.28 -14.70 6.95
C ALA A 46 -3.38 -15.78 8.04
N ALA A 47 -4.56 -16.41 8.19
CA ALA A 47 -4.77 -17.51 9.13
C ALA A 47 -3.92 -18.74 8.81
N ARG A 48 -3.87 -19.14 7.54
CA ARG A 48 -3.04 -20.28 7.08
C ARG A 48 -1.57 -20.09 7.42
N LYS A 49 -1.05 -18.88 7.17
CA LYS A 49 0.34 -18.56 7.51
C LYS A 49 0.57 -18.55 9.02
N LEU A 50 -0.30 -17.86 9.77
CA LEU A 50 -0.06 -17.56 11.18
C LEU A 50 -0.47 -18.71 12.11
N ALA A 51 -1.68 -19.26 11.95
CA ALA A 51 -2.23 -20.28 12.83
C ALA A 51 -1.86 -21.70 12.41
N TYR A 52 -1.74 -21.95 11.10
CA TYR A 52 -1.42 -23.28 10.58
C TYR A 52 0.05 -23.45 10.17
N GLY A 53 0.85 -22.38 10.24
CA GLY A 53 2.29 -22.44 9.98
C GLY A 53 2.68 -22.69 8.51
N GLU A 54 1.76 -22.47 7.57
CA GLU A 54 2.03 -22.71 6.15
C GLU A 54 3.10 -21.75 5.61
N LYS A 55 3.98 -22.26 4.77
CA LYS A 55 5.06 -21.48 4.13
C LYS A 55 4.54 -20.70 2.91
N ILE A 56 3.61 -19.80 3.15
CA ILE A 56 2.98 -18.96 2.13
C ILE A 56 3.16 -17.47 2.44
N VAL A 57 2.94 -16.61 1.45
CA VAL A 57 2.82 -15.17 1.65
C VAL A 57 1.40 -14.86 2.10
N GLY A 58 1.20 -14.54 3.36
CA GLY A 58 -0.13 -14.35 3.97
C GLY A 58 -0.62 -12.90 4.00
N MET A 59 0.23 -11.93 3.64
CA MET A 59 -0.12 -10.49 3.62
C MET A 59 0.62 -9.80 2.49
N GLY A 60 0.10 -8.67 2.05
CA GLY A 60 0.75 -7.79 1.08
C GLY A 60 1.96 -7.04 1.65
N PRO A 61 2.66 -6.25 0.81
CA PRO A 61 3.84 -5.51 1.21
C PRO A 61 3.55 -4.55 2.36
N LEU A 62 4.42 -4.56 3.36
CA LEU A 62 4.42 -3.61 4.47
C LEU A 62 5.68 -2.74 4.39
N TYR A 63 5.52 -1.43 4.57
CA TYR A 63 6.66 -0.51 4.64
C TYR A 63 7.62 -0.95 5.76
N LYS A 64 8.92 -0.99 5.45
CA LYS A 64 9.97 -1.37 6.39
C LYS A 64 10.84 -0.19 6.78
N LYS A 65 11.41 0.48 5.80
CA LYS A 65 12.30 1.63 5.99
C LYS A 65 12.44 2.44 4.71
N MET A 66 12.94 3.64 4.85
CA MET A 66 13.34 4.48 3.73
C MET A 66 14.79 4.92 3.84
N SER A 67 15.35 5.36 2.71
CA SER A 67 16.60 6.13 2.63
C SER A 67 16.46 7.23 1.59
N VAL A 68 17.17 8.34 1.79
CA VAL A 68 17.20 9.47 0.86
C VAL A 68 18.46 9.38 0.02
N LYS A 69 18.35 9.57 -1.31
CA LYS A 69 19.47 9.64 -2.23
C LYS A 69 19.25 10.78 -3.22
N GLY A 70 19.91 11.92 -2.97
CA GLY A 70 19.65 13.14 -3.74
C GLY A 70 18.19 13.57 -3.61
N ASN A 71 17.54 13.79 -4.74
CA ASN A 71 16.12 14.19 -4.82
C ASN A 71 15.12 13.02 -4.79
N LYS A 72 15.54 11.83 -4.35
CA LYS A 72 14.72 10.61 -4.34
C LYS A 72 14.66 9.99 -2.96
N ILE A 73 13.51 9.36 -2.65
CA ILE A 73 13.36 8.48 -1.51
C ILE A 73 13.24 7.04 -2.01
N ILE A 74 14.05 6.17 -1.41
CA ILE A 74 14.07 4.74 -1.69
C ILE A 74 13.32 4.05 -0.55
N LEU A 75 12.25 3.31 -0.88
CA LEU A 75 11.40 2.58 0.06
C LEU A 75 11.70 1.09 -0.02
N GLU A 76 11.85 0.45 1.13
CA GLU A 76 11.97 -1.00 1.28
C GLU A 76 10.75 -1.55 2.02
N PHE A 77 10.40 -2.79 1.68
CA PHE A 77 9.19 -3.46 2.17
C PHE A 77 9.52 -4.83 2.76
N THR A 78 8.64 -5.32 3.62
CA THR A 78 8.51 -6.73 3.99
C THR A 78 7.30 -7.35 3.28
N ASN A 79 7.14 -8.67 3.32
CA ASN A 79 6.03 -9.40 2.70
C ASN A 79 5.85 -9.14 1.18
N GLN A 80 6.90 -8.68 0.49
CA GLN A 80 6.85 -8.44 -0.94
C GLN A 80 6.80 -9.72 -1.80
N GLY A 81 6.86 -10.90 -1.17
CA GLY A 81 6.97 -12.16 -1.91
C GLY A 81 8.28 -12.21 -2.71
N LYS A 82 8.23 -12.70 -3.94
CA LYS A 82 9.39 -12.70 -4.84
C LYS A 82 9.66 -11.32 -5.44
N LYS A 83 8.60 -10.55 -5.73
CA LYS A 83 8.72 -9.21 -6.32
C LYS A 83 7.52 -8.31 -6.01
N LEU A 84 7.78 -7.01 -6.08
CA LEU A 84 6.75 -5.98 -6.15
C LEU A 84 6.22 -5.85 -7.59
N MET A 85 4.97 -5.45 -7.74
CA MET A 85 4.36 -5.22 -9.05
C MET A 85 3.32 -4.10 -9.03
N ILE A 86 3.05 -3.55 -10.20
CA ILE A 86 1.88 -2.70 -10.44
C ILE A 86 0.69 -3.65 -10.64
N GLY A 87 -0.29 -3.56 -9.76
CA GLY A 87 -1.49 -4.38 -9.83
C GLY A 87 -2.70 -3.60 -10.31
N THR A 88 -3.81 -4.31 -10.42
CA THR A 88 -5.14 -3.75 -10.72
C THR A 88 -6.07 -4.20 -9.62
N SER A 89 -6.93 -3.32 -9.12
CA SER A 89 -8.00 -3.70 -8.19
C SER A 89 -8.83 -4.83 -8.81
N PRO A 90 -9.11 -5.90 -8.07
CA PRO A 90 -10.01 -6.95 -8.53
C PRO A 90 -11.47 -6.46 -8.58
N TYR A 91 -11.78 -5.40 -7.86
CA TYR A 91 -13.12 -4.84 -7.74
C TYR A 91 -13.26 -3.55 -8.57
N ILE A 92 -14.37 -3.44 -9.28
CA ILE A 92 -14.80 -2.24 -10.01
C ILE A 92 -16.12 -1.81 -9.39
N PRO A 93 -16.21 -0.63 -8.74
CA PRO A 93 -17.45 -0.11 -8.21
C PRO A 93 -18.54 0.00 -9.28
N GLU A 94 -19.79 -0.16 -8.87
CA GLU A 94 -20.93 -0.01 -9.76
C GLU A 94 -20.94 1.38 -10.42
N GLY A 95 -21.17 1.42 -11.73
CA GLY A 95 -21.11 2.67 -12.52
C GLY A 95 -19.71 3.10 -12.96
N GLU A 96 -18.63 2.47 -12.49
CA GLU A 96 -17.29 2.71 -13.01
C GLU A 96 -16.98 1.82 -14.23
N GLN A 97 -16.25 2.38 -15.20
CA GLN A 97 -15.80 1.61 -16.37
C GLN A 97 -14.56 0.77 -16.02
N VAL A 98 -14.41 -0.36 -16.71
CA VAL A 98 -13.18 -1.16 -16.66
C VAL A 98 -11.99 -0.28 -17.06
N ARG A 99 -11.05 -0.11 -16.16
CA ARG A 99 -9.86 0.71 -16.40
C ARG A 99 -8.81 -0.09 -17.18
N PRO A 100 -8.07 0.57 -18.09
CA PRO A 100 -6.92 -0.05 -18.71
C PRO A 100 -5.90 -0.45 -17.64
N LYS A 101 -5.13 -1.51 -17.92
CA LYS A 101 -4.07 -1.95 -17.01
C LYS A 101 -3.12 -0.79 -16.71
N PRO A 102 -2.90 -0.44 -15.44
CA PRO A 102 -2.04 0.68 -15.09
C PRO A 102 -0.58 0.38 -15.45
N THR A 103 0.09 1.38 -16.01
CA THR A 103 1.51 1.32 -16.37
C THR A 103 2.41 2.05 -15.38
N LYS A 104 1.83 2.85 -14.49
CA LYS A 104 2.54 3.64 -13.48
C LYS A 104 2.02 3.33 -12.08
N LEU A 105 2.89 3.41 -11.08
CA LEU A 105 2.48 3.41 -9.68
C LEU A 105 1.71 4.68 -9.35
N THR A 106 0.68 4.54 -8.51
CA THR A 106 -0.16 5.63 -8.01
C THR A 106 -0.30 5.56 -6.50
N GLY A 107 -0.76 6.66 -5.89
CA GLY A 107 -1.04 6.72 -4.45
C GLY A 107 0.13 7.22 -3.61
N PHE A 108 1.23 7.66 -4.21
CA PHE A 108 2.38 8.22 -3.50
C PHE A 108 2.32 9.74 -3.44
N GLY A 109 2.57 10.29 -2.25
CA GLY A 109 2.85 11.69 -2.02
C GLY A 109 4.22 11.85 -1.38
N ILE A 110 4.94 12.92 -1.73
CA ILE A 110 6.27 13.25 -1.22
C ILE A 110 6.30 14.67 -0.69
N ALA A 111 7.10 14.93 0.34
CA ALA A 111 7.25 16.25 0.93
C ALA A 111 8.70 16.54 1.30
N GLY A 112 9.07 17.81 1.23
CA GLY A 112 10.29 18.39 1.80
C GLY A 112 10.12 18.78 3.26
N ALA A 113 11.09 19.56 3.77
CA ALA A 113 11.07 20.05 5.14
C ALA A 113 9.91 21.02 5.45
N ASP A 114 9.30 21.61 4.43
CA ASP A 114 8.09 22.44 4.52
C ASP A 114 6.81 21.67 4.87
N ARG A 115 6.87 20.32 4.86
CA ARG A 115 5.79 19.38 5.17
C ARG A 115 4.60 19.43 4.19
N LYS A 116 4.76 20.06 3.05
CA LYS A 116 3.72 20.12 2.01
C LYS A 116 3.84 18.91 1.10
N PHE A 117 2.80 18.06 1.11
CA PHE A 117 2.78 16.88 0.26
C PHE A 117 2.27 17.23 -1.14
N VAL A 118 3.05 16.85 -2.15
CA VAL A 118 2.67 16.86 -3.57
C VAL A 118 2.60 15.43 -4.09
N TRP A 119 1.91 15.21 -5.20
CA TRP A 119 1.92 13.90 -5.86
C TRP A 119 3.31 13.57 -6.38
N ALA A 120 3.70 12.31 -6.23
CA ALA A 120 5.02 11.84 -6.60
C ALA A 120 4.97 10.82 -7.72
N ASP A 121 5.98 10.83 -8.58
CA ASP A 121 6.31 9.72 -9.44
C ASP A 121 6.94 8.61 -8.60
N ALA A 122 6.54 7.37 -8.89
CA ALA A 122 7.07 6.19 -8.23
C ALA A 122 7.36 5.09 -9.23
N VAL A 123 8.51 4.43 -9.08
CA VAL A 123 8.92 3.31 -9.94
C VAL A 123 9.42 2.15 -9.09
N ILE A 124 9.19 0.93 -9.58
CA ILE A 124 9.71 -0.28 -8.95
C ILE A 124 11.08 -0.58 -9.55
N GLU A 125 12.10 -0.66 -8.69
CA GLU A 125 13.44 -1.12 -9.05
C GLU A 125 13.80 -2.33 -8.19
N GLY A 126 13.77 -3.52 -8.78
CA GLY A 126 13.88 -4.77 -8.03
C GLY A 126 12.76 -4.91 -7.00
N ASN A 127 13.11 -5.03 -5.72
CA ASN A 127 12.16 -5.10 -4.62
C ASN A 127 12.08 -3.79 -3.80
N LYS A 128 12.34 -2.66 -4.44
CA LYS A 128 12.25 -1.32 -3.85
C LYS A 128 11.33 -0.44 -4.67
N VAL A 129 10.81 0.61 -4.06
CA VAL A 129 10.10 1.68 -4.76
C VAL A 129 10.90 2.96 -4.63
N ILE A 130 11.20 3.57 -5.75
CA ILE A 130 11.89 4.86 -5.83
C ILE A 130 10.83 5.93 -6.04
N VAL A 131 10.78 6.90 -5.15
CA VAL A 131 9.78 7.99 -5.15
C VAL A 131 10.48 9.31 -5.35
N SER A 132 9.97 10.15 -6.25
CA SER A 132 10.52 11.49 -6.52
C SER A 132 9.43 12.43 -7.04
N SER A 133 9.70 13.73 -6.96
CA SER A 133 8.89 14.77 -7.61
C SER A 133 9.82 15.90 -8.07
N HIS A 134 9.53 16.50 -9.22
CA HIS A 134 10.24 17.69 -9.69
C HIS A 134 9.98 18.92 -8.80
N GLU A 135 8.87 18.90 -8.06
CA GLU A 135 8.50 19.98 -7.13
C GLU A 135 9.23 19.90 -5.78
N VAL A 136 9.91 18.78 -5.47
CA VAL A 136 10.57 18.55 -4.18
C VAL A 136 12.01 18.14 -4.40
N ALA A 137 12.92 19.09 -4.37
CA ALA A 137 14.34 18.85 -4.59
C ALA A 137 15.02 18.10 -3.43
N GLU A 138 14.58 18.36 -2.19
CA GLU A 138 15.11 17.76 -0.97
C GLU A 138 14.00 17.05 -0.20
N PRO A 139 13.64 15.83 -0.60
CA PRO A 139 12.55 15.10 0.01
C PRO A 139 12.94 14.51 1.37
N VAL A 140 12.02 14.59 2.34
CA VAL A 140 12.22 14.06 3.69
C VAL A 140 11.13 13.08 4.12
N ALA A 141 9.97 13.05 3.43
CA ALA A 141 8.87 12.18 3.79
C ALA A 141 8.09 11.69 2.58
N VAL A 142 7.53 10.48 2.70
CA VAL A 142 6.62 9.85 1.74
C VAL A 142 5.38 9.34 2.46
N ARG A 143 4.22 9.49 1.81
CA ARG A 143 2.96 8.83 2.18
C ARG A 143 2.46 7.99 1.02
N TYR A 144 1.95 6.81 1.32
CA TYR A 144 1.31 5.93 0.35
C TYR A 144 -0.12 5.61 0.80
N GLY A 145 -1.08 5.89 -0.07
CA GLY A 145 -2.49 5.62 0.23
C GLY A 145 -3.04 6.34 1.46
N PHE A 146 -2.41 7.44 1.87
CA PHE A 146 -2.74 8.12 3.12
C PHE A 146 -3.84 9.18 2.93
N SER A 147 -4.96 8.76 2.35
CA SER A 147 -6.19 9.56 2.17
C SER A 147 -7.43 8.75 2.54
N ASN A 148 -8.62 9.32 2.49
CA ASN A 148 -9.84 8.62 2.88
C ASN A 148 -10.23 7.52 1.87
N SER A 149 -10.18 7.82 0.57
CA SER A 149 -10.44 6.86 -0.51
C SER A 149 -9.30 6.93 -1.54
N PRO A 150 -8.12 6.37 -1.24
CA PRO A 150 -6.98 6.46 -2.14
C PRO A 150 -7.07 5.43 -3.26
N ARG A 151 -6.59 5.83 -4.43
CA ARG A 151 -6.36 4.92 -5.55
C ARG A 151 -4.91 4.46 -5.51
N CYS A 152 -4.69 3.20 -5.11
CA CYS A 152 -3.39 2.59 -4.90
C CYS A 152 -3.23 1.33 -5.72
N ASN A 153 -2.02 1.07 -6.22
CA ASN A 153 -1.78 -0.07 -7.10
C ASN A 153 -0.41 -0.75 -6.92
N LEU A 154 0.20 -0.59 -5.75
CA LEU A 154 1.38 -1.38 -5.37
C LEU A 154 0.94 -2.71 -4.77
N TYR A 155 1.42 -3.81 -5.33
CA TYR A 155 1.13 -5.18 -4.93
C TYR A 155 2.40 -6.03 -4.85
N ASN A 156 2.29 -7.20 -4.24
CA ASN A 156 3.25 -8.27 -4.45
C ASN A 156 2.81 -9.21 -5.59
N GLU A 157 3.64 -10.19 -5.91
CA GLU A 157 3.37 -11.19 -6.96
C GLU A 157 2.13 -12.03 -6.67
N GLU A 158 1.79 -12.24 -5.41
CA GLU A 158 0.60 -12.95 -4.95
C GLU A 158 -0.68 -12.10 -5.08
N ARG A 159 -0.59 -10.93 -5.70
CA ARG A 159 -1.69 -9.96 -5.90
C ARG A 159 -2.30 -9.45 -4.58
N LEU A 160 -1.52 -9.42 -3.52
CA LEU A 160 -1.92 -8.82 -2.27
C LEU A 160 -1.47 -7.35 -2.26
N PRO A 161 -2.38 -6.38 -1.98
CA PRO A 161 -2.07 -4.97 -2.02
C PRO A 161 -1.16 -4.55 -0.87
N ALA A 162 -0.29 -3.58 -1.11
CA ALA A 162 0.51 -2.97 -0.07
C ALA A 162 -0.37 -2.19 0.91
N SER A 163 -0.04 -2.30 2.20
CA SER A 163 -0.69 -1.49 3.22
C SER A 163 -0.36 -0.02 3.03
N PRO A 164 -1.33 0.90 3.18
CA PRO A 164 -1.04 2.32 3.32
C PRO A 164 -0.08 2.59 4.45
N PHE A 165 0.77 3.59 4.26
CA PHE A 165 1.74 4.01 5.27
C PHE A 165 2.10 5.49 5.14
N ARG A 166 2.75 6.01 6.16
CA ARG A 166 3.51 7.26 6.14
C ARG A 166 4.87 7.06 6.78
N THR A 167 5.85 7.83 6.35
CA THR A 167 7.21 7.82 6.91
C THR A 167 7.44 8.95 7.92
N ASP A 168 6.51 9.89 7.97
CA ASP A 168 6.51 11.04 8.88
C ASP A 168 5.68 10.77 10.14
N HIS A 169 5.85 11.64 11.14
CA HIS A 169 5.05 11.69 12.36
C HIS A 169 4.32 13.04 12.49
N TRP A 170 4.14 13.77 11.40
CA TRP A 170 3.48 15.07 11.40
C TRP A 170 1.96 14.90 11.52
N GLU A 171 1.34 15.82 12.23
CA GLU A 171 -0.11 15.91 12.39
C GLU A 171 -0.82 16.45 11.14
#